data_9fdcb24e1d5b4048e089207b6aa32e8e
#
_entry.id   9fdcb24e1d5b4048e089207b6aa32e8e
#
_cell.length_a   1.000
_cell.length_b   1.000
_cell.length_c   1.000
_cell.angle_alpha   90.00
_cell.angle_beta   90.00
_cell.angle_gamma   90.00
#
_symmetry.space_group_name_H-M   'P 1'
#
loop_
_entity.id
_entity.type
_entity.pdbx_description
1 polymer ?
#
loop_
_entity_poly.entity_id
_entity_poly.type
_entity_poly.pdbx_seq_one_letter_code
_entity_poly.pdbx_strand_id
1 'polypeptide(L)'
;IKDAPLDNLKEVLFVGKSNVGKSSLINALTNMKKLAFTSSNPGHTKLLNYFLIDNMFYLVDCPGYGYSSKKDYDYEFYGKLVENYFKDNKKLSLIIFLLDSRHEPTNDDLDFYQFLLSYNYHFVICMTKCDKLNMSMKSKITKNLKNKFGDAVLNNKIFLCSTNDKQSILLLKNYIETCVKEEN
;
A
#
# COMPACT_ATOMS: atom_id res chain seq x y z
N ILE A 1 16.70 -5.95 -8.27
CA ILE A 1 16.71 -5.67 -6.81
C ILE A 1 17.52 -6.79 -6.16
N LYS A 2 18.57 -6.44 -5.39
CA LYS A 2 19.63 -7.37 -4.99
C LYS A 2 19.15 -8.52 -4.07
N ASP A 3 18.01 -8.39 -3.43
CA ASP A 3 17.46 -9.33 -2.45
C ASP A 3 16.02 -9.79 -2.81
N ALA A 4 15.61 -9.66 -4.07
CA ALA A 4 14.31 -10.16 -4.51
C ALA A 4 14.30 -11.70 -4.57
N PRO A 5 13.21 -12.36 -4.17
CA PRO A 5 13.08 -13.82 -4.30
C PRO A 5 13.23 -14.28 -5.75
N LEU A 6 13.96 -15.39 -5.94
CA LEU A 6 14.25 -15.94 -7.28
C LEU A 6 13.15 -16.88 -7.79
N ASP A 7 12.18 -17.25 -6.95
CA ASP A 7 11.03 -18.05 -7.34
C ASP A 7 10.02 -17.25 -8.20
N ASN A 8 8.95 -17.91 -8.66
CA ASN A 8 7.92 -17.29 -9.48
C ASN A 8 6.62 -17.01 -8.70
N LEU A 9 6.69 -16.92 -7.37
CA LEU A 9 5.52 -16.63 -6.56
C LEU A 9 5.02 -15.21 -6.82
N LYS A 10 3.70 -15.04 -6.78
CA LYS A 10 3.04 -13.74 -6.96
C LYS A 10 3.41 -12.78 -5.84
N GLU A 11 3.36 -11.49 -6.13
CA GLU A 11 3.71 -10.42 -5.20
C GLU A 11 2.54 -9.45 -5.02
N VAL A 12 2.30 -9.04 -3.78
CA VAL A 12 1.33 -8.00 -3.41
C VAL A 12 2.09 -6.85 -2.77
N LEU A 13 2.15 -5.72 -3.45
CA LEU A 13 2.92 -4.57 -3.03
C LEU A 13 2.10 -3.64 -2.13
N PHE A 14 2.68 -3.25 -1.00
CA PHE A 14 2.12 -2.25 -0.10
C PHE A 14 2.87 -0.93 -0.24
N VAL A 15 2.16 0.11 -0.67
CA VAL A 15 2.71 1.46 -0.87
C VAL A 15 1.88 2.51 -0.15
N GLY A 16 2.51 3.59 0.26
CA GLY A 16 1.84 4.70 0.91
C GLY A 16 2.83 5.62 1.62
N LYS A 17 2.31 6.74 2.08
CA LYS A 17 3.11 7.74 2.79
C LYS A 17 3.71 7.17 4.08
N SER A 18 4.86 7.71 4.49
CA SER A 18 5.46 7.36 5.78
C SER A 18 4.44 7.56 6.92
N ASN A 19 4.38 6.60 7.86
CA ASN A 19 3.43 6.58 8.99
C ASN A 19 1.94 6.46 8.60
N VAL A 20 1.61 6.08 7.38
CA VAL A 20 0.23 5.78 6.95
C VAL A 20 -0.40 4.59 7.70
N GLY A 21 0.41 3.71 8.29
CA GLY A 21 -0.01 2.49 8.98
C GLY A 21 0.30 1.20 8.23
N LYS A 22 1.18 1.25 7.22
CA LYS A 22 1.52 0.15 6.33
C LYS A 22 2.03 -1.08 7.07
N SER A 23 3.08 -0.97 7.88
CA SER A 23 3.64 -2.08 8.65
C SER A 23 2.65 -2.64 9.68
N SER A 24 1.80 -1.79 10.27
CA SER A 24 0.74 -2.23 11.18
C SER A 24 -0.32 -3.06 10.45
N LEU A 25 -0.69 -2.67 9.22
CA LEU A 25 -1.64 -3.40 8.40
C LEU A 25 -1.07 -4.76 7.97
N ILE A 26 0.19 -4.80 7.52
CA ILE A 26 0.88 -6.05 7.17
C ILE A 26 0.89 -7.01 8.36
N ASN A 27 1.26 -6.53 9.55
CA ASN A 27 1.23 -7.35 10.76
C ASN A 27 -0.17 -7.88 11.11
N ALA A 28 -1.22 -7.08 10.89
CA ALA A 28 -2.60 -7.49 11.12
C ALA A 28 -3.05 -8.55 10.10
N LEU A 29 -2.71 -8.40 8.83
CA LEU A 29 -3.05 -9.35 7.76
C LEU A 29 -2.39 -10.71 7.95
N THR A 30 -1.16 -10.73 8.45
CA THR A 30 -0.39 -11.96 8.69
C THR A 30 -0.65 -12.59 10.06
N ASN A 31 -1.41 -11.91 10.92
CA ASN A 31 -1.60 -12.28 12.32
C ASN A 31 -0.27 -12.45 13.10
N MET A 32 0.79 -11.81 12.64
CA MET A 32 2.12 -11.85 13.24
C MET A 32 2.46 -10.53 13.91
N LYS A 33 2.74 -10.58 15.20
CA LYS A 33 3.29 -9.42 15.92
C LYS A 33 4.76 -9.25 15.51
N LYS A 34 5.10 -8.12 14.86
CA LYS A 34 6.48 -7.75 14.47
C LYS A 34 7.05 -8.45 13.22
N LEU A 35 6.24 -8.95 12.30
CA LEU A 35 6.75 -9.37 10.99
C LEU A 35 7.29 -8.15 10.22
N ALA A 36 6.50 -7.11 10.08
CA ALA A 36 6.95 -5.81 9.56
C ALA A 36 7.31 -4.88 10.72
N PHE A 37 8.41 -4.13 10.56
CA PHE A 37 8.90 -3.23 11.60
C PHE A 37 7.98 -2.00 11.73
N THR A 38 7.31 -1.86 12.86
CA THR A 38 6.50 -0.69 13.17
C THR A 38 7.34 0.33 13.93
N SER A 39 7.62 1.48 13.33
CA SER A 39 8.32 2.59 14.00
C SER A 39 7.46 3.85 13.93
N SER A 40 7.44 4.60 15.02
CA SER A 40 6.93 5.98 15.03
C SER A 40 7.90 6.97 14.39
N ASN A 41 9.18 6.58 14.24
CA ASN A 41 10.19 7.38 13.59
C ASN A 41 10.18 7.10 12.09
N PRO A 42 10.02 8.12 11.25
CA PRO A 42 9.99 7.96 9.80
C PRO A 42 11.38 7.61 9.23
N GLY A 43 11.42 6.90 8.08
CA GLY A 43 12.66 6.65 7.33
C GLY A 43 13.39 5.32 7.65
N HIS A 44 12.78 4.39 8.39
CA HIS A 44 13.43 3.13 8.75
C HIS A 44 13.50 2.09 7.64
N THR A 45 12.59 2.10 6.67
CA THR A 45 12.57 1.15 5.55
C THR A 45 13.21 1.81 4.34
N LYS A 46 14.45 1.46 4.03
CA LYS A 46 15.18 1.96 2.84
C LYS A 46 15.14 0.99 1.65
N LEU A 47 14.73 -0.25 1.86
CA LEU A 47 14.68 -1.32 0.86
C LEU A 47 13.29 -1.97 0.87
N LEU A 48 13.00 -2.74 -0.18
CA LEU A 48 11.81 -3.58 -0.22
C LEU A 48 11.99 -4.76 0.74
N ASN A 49 10.99 -5.02 1.57
CA ASN A 49 10.97 -6.20 2.42
C ASN A 49 9.94 -7.20 1.90
N TYR A 50 10.38 -8.43 1.69
CA TYR A 50 9.56 -9.53 1.19
C TYR A 50 9.17 -10.45 2.35
N PHE A 51 7.87 -10.69 2.51
CA PHE A 51 7.32 -11.59 3.53
C PHE A 51 6.58 -12.72 2.84
N LEU A 52 7.12 -13.93 2.89
CA LEU A 52 6.50 -15.13 2.34
C LEU A 52 5.28 -15.52 3.18
N ILE A 53 4.12 -15.68 2.54
CA ILE A 53 2.85 -16.01 3.18
C ILE A 53 2.42 -17.41 2.73
N ASP A 54 2.30 -18.31 3.69
CA ASP A 54 1.82 -19.69 3.54
C ASP A 54 2.50 -20.46 2.37
N ASN A 55 3.75 -20.11 2.03
CA ASN A 55 4.48 -20.59 0.85
C ASN A 55 3.76 -20.37 -0.51
N MET A 56 2.86 -19.38 -0.58
CA MET A 56 2.03 -19.16 -1.76
C MET A 56 2.32 -17.85 -2.50
N PHE A 57 2.64 -16.78 -1.77
CA PHE A 57 2.89 -15.47 -2.36
C PHE A 57 3.69 -14.58 -1.40
N TYR A 58 4.18 -13.45 -1.88
CA TYR A 58 4.88 -12.45 -1.07
C TYR A 58 4.01 -11.23 -0.81
N LEU A 59 3.98 -10.77 0.45
CA LEU A 59 3.66 -9.38 0.75
C LEU A 59 4.96 -8.58 0.66
N VAL A 60 4.95 -7.50 -0.10
CA VAL A 60 6.13 -6.65 -0.33
C VAL A 60 5.90 -5.29 0.32
N ASP A 61 6.69 -4.99 1.37
CA ASP A 61 6.65 -3.70 2.07
C ASP A 61 7.59 -2.71 1.40
N CYS A 62 7.02 -1.72 0.72
CA CYS A 62 7.77 -0.64 0.10
C CYS A 62 8.10 0.45 1.13
N PRO A 63 9.26 1.14 1.05
CA PRO A 63 9.50 2.34 1.84
C PRO A 63 8.35 3.35 1.69
N GLY A 64 8.00 4.05 2.78
CA GLY A 64 7.00 5.11 2.70
C GLY A 64 7.57 6.36 2.02
N TYR A 65 6.83 6.94 1.07
CA TYR A 65 7.19 8.22 0.47
C TYR A 65 6.87 9.41 1.39
N GLY A 66 7.32 10.60 1.01
CA GLY A 66 6.97 11.87 1.67
C GLY A 66 7.69 12.14 2.99
N TYR A 67 8.73 11.37 3.33
CA TYR A 67 9.58 11.67 4.47
C TYR A 67 11.05 11.78 4.05
N SER A 68 11.59 12.99 4.17
CA SER A 68 13.02 13.25 4.12
C SER A 68 13.41 14.55 4.82
N SER A 69 14.44 14.46 5.63
CA SER A 69 15.20 15.62 6.11
C SER A 69 16.14 16.20 5.02
N LYS A 70 16.36 15.43 3.92
CA LYS A 70 17.14 15.81 2.72
C LYS A 70 16.29 15.54 1.48
N LYS A 71 15.36 16.46 1.19
CA LYS A 71 14.26 16.30 0.22
C LYS A 71 14.66 15.69 -1.13
N ASP A 72 15.74 16.12 -1.75
CA ASP A 72 16.04 15.75 -3.14
C ASP A 72 16.60 14.33 -3.31
N TYR A 73 17.49 13.90 -2.44
CA TYR A 73 18.14 12.59 -2.52
C TYR A 73 17.16 11.42 -2.30
N ASP A 74 16.23 11.58 -1.36
CA ASP A 74 15.29 10.49 -1.01
C ASP A 74 14.16 10.38 -2.03
N TYR A 75 13.75 11.47 -2.70
CA TYR A 75 12.78 11.41 -3.80
C TYR A 75 13.36 10.68 -5.02
N GLU A 76 14.61 11.01 -5.40
CA GLU A 76 15.28 10.34 -6.51
C GLU A 76 15.55 8.85 -6.22
N PHE A 77 15.98 8.54 -4.99
CA PHE A 77 16.19 7.17 -4.56
C PHE A 77 14.87 6.36 -4.55
N TYR A 78 13.80 6.93 -4.00
CA TYR A 78 12.48 6.31 -3.98
C TYR A 78 11.95 6.10 -5.40
N GLY A 79 12.05 7.10 -6.26
CA GLY A 79 11.65 7.01 -7.66
C GLY A 79 12.37 5.87 -8.38
N LYS A 80 13.70 5.81 -8.28
CA LYS A 80 14.51 4.73 -8.87
C LYS A 80 14.17 3.34 -8.30
N LEU A 81 13.91 3.23 -6.99
CA LEU A 81 13.54 1.97 -6.34
C LEU A 81 12.21 1.47 -6.89
N VAL A 82 11.21 2.35 -6.94
CA VAL A 82 9.87 2.05 -7.44
C VAL A 82 9.94 1.71 -8.92
N GLU A 83 10.59 2.53 -9.74
CA GLU A 83 10.75 2.31 -11.18
C GLU A 83 11.42 0.97 -11.49
N ASN A 84 12.51 0.62 -10.79
CA ASN A 84 13.19 -0.67 -10.94
C ASN A 84 12.33 -1.85 -10.47
N TYR A 85 11.48 -1.67 -9.45
CA TYR A 85 10.59 -2.73 -8.99
C TYR A 85 9.47 -3.00 -9.99
N PHE A 86 8.90 -1.93 -10.55
CA PHE A 86 7.77 -2.04 -11.48
C PHE A 86 8.22 -2.49 -12.88
N LYS A 87 9.47 -2.16 -13.28
CA LYS A 87 9.98 -2.51 -14.60
C LYS A 87 9.97 -4.04 -14.79
N ASP A 88 9.14 -4.49 -15.74
CA ASP A 88 9.03 -5.90 -16.15
C ASP A 88 8.68 -6.90 -15.01
N ASN A 89 8.11 -6.43 -13.91
CA ASN A 89 7.73 -7.30 -12.79
C ASN A 89 6.41 -8.07 -13.08
N LYS A 90 6.55 -9.23 -13.73
CA LYS A 90 5.43 -10.14 -14.04
C LYS A 90 4.84 -10.85 -12.81
N LYS A 91 5.49 -10.79 -11.65
CA LYS A 91 5.02 -11.40 -10.39
C LYS A 91 4.02 -10.52 -9.66
N LEU A 92 4.03 -9.20 -9.94
CA LEU A 92 3.15 -8.24 -9.28
C LEU A 92 1.70 -8.45 -9.67
N SER A 93 0.89 -8.97 -8.75
CA SER A 93 -0.54 -9.25 -8.96
C SER A 93 -1.44 -8.13 -8.47
N LEU A 94 -1.06 -7.45 -7.40
CA LEU A 94 -1.89 -6.45 -6.76
C LEU A 94 -1.04 -5.39 -6.06
N ILE A 95 -1.50 -4.14 -6.11
CA ILE A 95 -0.94 -3.05 -5.31
C ILE A 95 -2.00 -2.60 -4.30
N ILE A 96 -1.61 -2.53 -3.04
CA ILE A 96 -2.40 -1.93 -1.97
C ILE A 96 -1.88 -0.50 -1.75
N PHE A 97 -2.61 0.47 -2.27
CA PHE A 97 -2.29 1.89 -2.11
C PHE A 97 -2.93 2.42 -0.84
N LEU A 98 -2.11 2.71 0.17
CA LEU A 98 -2.56 3.10 1.50
C LEU A 98 -2.66 4.61 1.65
N LEU A 99 -3.79 5.06 2.18
CA LEU A 99 -4.06 6.45 2.53
C LEU A 99 -4.54 6.53 4.00
N ASP A 100 -4.12 7.55 4.72
CA ASP A 100 -4.59 7.78 6.10
C ASP A 100 -5.98 8.45 6.07
N SER A 101 -6.99 7.74 6.54
CA SER A 101 -8.38 8.18 6.47
C SER A 101 -8.68 9.46 7.27
N ARG A 102 -7.79 9.85 8.18
CA ARG A 102 -7.95 11.03 9.05
C ARG A 102 -7.63 12.35 8.32
N HIS A 103 -6.98 12.28 7.17
CA HIS A 103 -6.50 13.43 6.42
C HIS A 103 -6.97 13.36 4.96
N GLU A 104 -7.02 14.52 4.32
CA GLU A 104 -7.17 14.55 2.87
C GLU A 104 -5.88 14.07 2.20
N PRO A 105 -5.98 13.39 1.04
CA PRO A 105 -4.80 12.99 0.29
C PRO A 105 -3.92 14.19 -0.09
N THR A 106 -2.61 14.02 0.03
CA THR A 106 -1.61 15.06 -0.27
C THR A 106 -1.29 15.11 -1.77
N ASN A 107 -0.43 16.04 -2.18
CA ASN A 107 0.06 16.08 -3.56
C ASN A 107 0.94 14.87 -3.88
N ASP A 108 1.78 14.41 -2.93
CA ASP A 108 2.57 13.18 -3.10
C ASP A 108 1.66 11.96 -3.36
N ASP A 109 0.49 11.90 -2.67
CA ASP A 109 -0.50 10.83 -2.89
C ASP A 109 -1.13 10.94 -4.29
N LEU A 110 -1.38 12.18 -4.78
CA LEU A 110 -1.89 12.41 -6.13
C LEU A 110 -0.87 11.99 -7.19
N ASP A 111 0.38 12.40 -7.03
CA ASP A 111 1.46 12.07 -7.98
C ASP A 111 1.65 10.54 -8.06
N PHE A 112 1.62 9.85 -6.91
CA PHE A 112 1.71 8.39 -6.88
C PHE A 112 0.48 7.71 -7.50
N TYR A 113 -0.71 8.23 -7.25
CA TYR A 113 -1.94 7.74 -7.88
C TYR A 113 -1.88 7.85 -9.41
N GLN A 114 -1.43 9.00 -9.93
CA GLN A 114 -1.25 9.23 -11.37
C GLN A 114 -0.20 8.27 -11.96
N PHE A 115 0.89 8.03 -11.24
CA PHE A 115 1.88 7.02 -11.61
C PHE A 115 1.24 5.63 -11.75
N LEU A 116 0.45 5.17 -10.79
CA LEU A 116 -0.23 3.87 -10.87
C LEU A 116 -1.16 3.77 -12.08
N LEU A 117 -1.91 4.82 -12.38
CA LEU A 117 -2.78 4.89 -13.55
C LEU A 117 -1.99 4.84 -14.87
N SER A 118 -0.85 5.55 -14.96
CA SER A 118 -0.06 5.63 -16.19
C SER A 118 0.53 4.27 -16.61
N TYR A 119 0.81 3.38 -15.65
CA TYR A 119 1.32 2.04 -15.89
C TYR A 119 0.24 0.96 -15.98
N ASN A 120 -1.04 1.32 -15.81
CA ASN A 120 -2.18 0.40 -15.85
C ASN A 120 -2.07 -0.80 -14.91
N TYR A 121 -1.49 -0.58 -13.72
CA TYR A 121 -1.39 -1.64 -12.71
C TYR A 121 -2.72 -1.91 -12.02
N HIS A 122 -2.95 -3.18 -11.68
CA HIS A 122 -4.08 -3.55 -10.81
C HIS A 122 -3.81 -3.09 -9.37
N PHE A 123 -4.58 -2.11 -8.90
CA PHE A 123 -4.45 -1.61 -7.54
C PHE A 123 -5.79 -1.33 -6.87
N VAL A 124 -5.78 -1.35 -5.55
CA VAL A 124 -6.90 -0.94 -4.70
C VAL A 124 -6.46 0.13 -3.72
N ILE A 125 -7.40 0.95 -3.29
CA ILE A 125 -7.17 1.98 -2.27
C ILE A 125 -7.53 1.42 -0.91
N CYS A 126 -6.62 1.49 0.05
CA CYS A 126 -6.84 1.08 1.42
C CYS A 126 -6.77 2.30 2.36
N MET A 127 -7.94 2.75 2.83
CA MET A 127 -8.04 3.80 3.83
C MET A 127 -7.74 3.23 5.20
N THR A 128 -6.61 3.59 5.78
CA THR A 128 -6.17 3.10 7.10
C THR A 128 -6.72 3.93 8.25
N LYS A 129 -6.64 3.42 9.48
CA LYS A 129 -7.03 4.11 10.73
C LYS A 129 -8.49 4.55 10.78
N CYS A 130 -9.39 3.81 10.10
CA CYS A 130 -10.81 4.14 10.02
C CYS A 130 -11.56 4.03 11.37
N ASP A 131 -10.97 3.39 12.38
CA ASP A 131 -11.44 3.39 13.76
C ASP A 131 -11.39 4.77 14.43
N LYS A 132 -10.60 5.69 13.91
CA LYS A 132 -10.46 7.07 14.38
C LYS A 132 -11.53 8.01 13.81
N LEU A 133 -12.37 7.54 12.90
CA LEU A 133 -13.39 8.33 12.23
C LEU A 133 -14.77 8.08 12.80
N ASN A 134 -15.57 9.13 12.96
CA ASN A 134 -17.00 9.02 13.19
C ASN A 134 -17.75 8.73 11.87
N MET A 135 -19.05 8.43 11.94
CA MET A 135 -19.88 8.08 10.78
C MET A 135 -19.94 9.20 9.74
N SER A 136 -20.02 10.46 10.16
CA SER A 136 -20.04 11.62 9.26
C SER A 136 -18.71 11.76 8.47
N MET A 137 -17.58 11.47 9.10
CA MET A 137 -16.28 11.51 8.44
C MET A 137 -16.16 10.35 7.44
N LYS A 138 -16.59 9.14 7.83
CA LYS A 138 -16.57 7.95 6.95
C LYS A 138 -17.39 8.18 5.67
N SER A 139 -18.57 8.79 5.79
CA SER A 139 -19.43 9.08 4.63
C SER A 139 -18.82 10.08 3.63
N LYS A 140 -17.84 10.87 4.04
CA LYS A 140 -17.16 11.86 3.19
C LYS A 140 -15.93 11.31 2.47
N ILE A 141 -15.44 10.11 2.83
CA ILE A 141 -14.19 9.56 2.26
C ILE A 141 -14.22 9.54 0.74
N THR A 142 -15.24 8.93 0.14
CA THR A 142 -15.35 8.83 -1.33
C THR A 142 -15.39 10.21 -1.98
N LYS A 143 -16.10 11.19 -1.39
CA LYS A 143 -16.13 12.55 -1.88
C LYS A 143 -14.75 13.21 -1.82
N ASN A 144 -14.01 13.04 -0.73
CA ASN A 144 -12.67 13.61 -0.57
C ASN A 144 -11.69 12.99 -1.58
N LEU A 145 -11.76 11.67 -1.79
CA LEU A 145 -10.96 10.99 -2.80
C LEU A 145 -11.27 11.51 -4.21
N LYS A 146 -12.57 11.64 -4.56
CA LYS A 146 -13.00 12.19 -5.84
C LYS A 146 -12.50 13.64 -6.03
N ASN A 147 -12.61 14.48 -5.02
CA ASN A 147 -12.14 15.86 -5.09
C ASN A 147 -10.63 15.96 -5.36
N LYS A 148 -9.84 15.02 -4.84
CA LYS A 148 -8.36 15.02 -4.99
C LYS A 148 -7.90 14.30 -6.25
N PHE A 149 -8.46 13.13 -6.55
CA PHE A 149 -7.99 12.24 -7.61
C PHE A 149 -8.84 12.29 -8.89
N GLY A 150 -9.96 12.99 -8.86
CA GLY A 150 -10.93 13.03 -9.97
C GLY A 150 -11.87 11.83 -9.98
N ASP A 151 -12.75 11.78 -10.98
CA ASP A 151 -13.80 10.76 -11.10
C ASP A 151 -13.25 9.35 -11.31
N ALA A 152 -12.08 9.20 -11.90
CA ALA A 152 -11.44 7.91 -12.15
C ALA A 152 -11.22 7.08 -10.87
N VAL A 153 -11.10 7.71 -9.71
CA VAL A 153 -10.95 7.01 -8.43
C VAL A 153 -12.15 6.12 -8.08
N LEU A 154 -13.34 6.43 -8.62
CA LEU A 154 -14.56 5.65 -8.40
C LEU A 154 -14.51 4.26 -9.06
N ASN A 155 -13.62 4.05 -10.02
CA ASN A 155 -13.37 2.76 -10.65
C ASN A 155 -12.49 1.84 -9.79
N ASN A 156 -11.81 2.39 -8.79
CA ASN A 156 -10.98 1.62 -7.89
C ASN A 156 -11.80 1.04 -6.74
N LYS A 157 -11.48 -0.18 -6.33
CA LYS A 157 -12.01 -0.76 -5.11
C LYS A 157 -11.39 -0.06 -3.89
N ILE A 158 -12.23 0.38 -2.95
CA ILE A 158 -11.83 1.12 -1.76
C ILE A 158 -12.12 0.26 -0.53
N PHE A 159 -11.10 -0.02 0.27
CA PHE A 159 -11.21 -0.72 1.55
C PHE A 159 -11.08 0.28 2.70
N LEU A 160 -12.00 0.22 3.65
CA LEU A 160 -11.92 0.97 4.91
C LEU A 160 -11.35 0.04 5.98
N CYS A 161 -10.09 0.23 6.36
CA CYS A 161 -9.36 -0.68 7.23
C CYS A 161 -9.01 -0.07 8.58
N SER A 162 -9.10 -0.91 9.60
CA SER A 162 -8.53 -0.66 10.91
C SER A 162 -7.87 -1.93 11.44
N THR A 163 -6.68 -1.82 12.01
CA THR A 163 -6.01 -2.94 12.67
C THR A 163 -6.75 -3.41 13.94
N ASN A 164 -7.70 -2.61 14.44
CA ASN A 164 -8.58 -2.93 15.56
C ASN A 164 -9.91 -3.59 15.11
N ASP A 165 -10.16 -3.64 13.80
CA ASP A 165 -11.36 -4.25 13.22
C ASP A 165 -11.01 -5.49 12.41
N LYS A 166 -11.19 -6.66 13.03
CA LYS A 166 -10.89 -7.96 12.42
C LYS A 166 -11.67 -8.21 11.13
N GLN A 167 -12.89 -7.69 11.02
CA GLN A 167 -13.72 -7.90 9.84
C GLN A 167 -13.16 -7.13 8.63
N SER A 168 -12.73 -5.90 8.83
CA SER A 168 -12.09 -5.10 7.75
C SER A 168 -10.79 -5.74 7.27
N ILE A 169 -10.00 -6.29 8.19
CA ILE A 169 -8.76 -7.02 7.85
C ILE A 169 -9.07 -8.30 7.08
N LEU A 170 -10.08 -9.07 7.50
CA LEU A 170 -10.50 -10.30 6.82
C LEU A 170 -10.98 -10.02 5.39
N LEU A 171 -11.76 -8.96 5.18
CA LEU A 171 -12.23 -8.56 3.84
C LEU A 171 -11.07 -8.25 2.90
N LEU A 172 -10.08 -7.49 3.38
CA LEU A 172 -8.89 -7.18 2.58
C LEU A 172 -8.06 -8.45 2.32
N LYS A 173 -7.87 -9.31 3.33
CA LYS A 173 -7.15 -10.58 3.20
C LYS A 173 -7.78 -11.47 2.13
N ASN A 174 -9.09 -11.70 2.18
CA ASN A 174 -9.81 -12.51 1.21
C ASN A 174 -9.66 -11.95 -0.21
N TYR A 175 -9.68 -10.64 -0.36
CA TYR A 175 -9.47 -10.01 -1.67
C TYR A 175 -8.05 -10.24 -2.20
N ILE A 176 -7.03 -10.07 -1.36
CA ILE A 176 -5.64 -10.37 -1.71
C ILE A 176 -5.51 -11.82 -2.17
N GLU A 177 -6.06 -12.77 -1.40
CA GLU A 177 -6.01 -14.20 -1.74
C GLU A 177 -6.70 -14.52 -3.07
N THR A 178 -7.79 -13.82 -3.41
CA THR A 178 -8.43 -13.95 -4.72
C THR A 178 -7.50 -13.49 -5.83
N CYS A 179 -6.93 -12.28 -5.71
CA CYS A 179 -6.04 -11.70 -6.74
C CYS A 179 -4.77 -12.53 -6.98
N VAL A 180 -4.23 -13.20 -5.96
CA VAL A 180 -3.02 -14.04 -6.14
C VAL A 180 -3.32 -15.42 -6.71
N LYS A 181 -4.57 -15.89 -6.62
CA LYS A 181 -5.01 -17.18 -7.18
C LYS A 181 -5.50 -17.07 -8.63
N GLU A 182 -5.90 -15.87 -9.07
CA GLU A 182 -6.28 -15.64 -10.46
C GLU A 182 -5.04 -15.76 -11.36
N GLU A 183 -5.09 -16.64 -12.36
CA GLU A 183 -4.10 -16.71 -13.43
C GLU A 183 -4.33 -15.50 -14.35
N ASN A 184 -3.30 -14.66 -14.53
CA ASN A 184 -3.30 -13.57 -15.51
C ASN A 184 -3.03 -14.13 -16.92
#